data_04bbfe8c6442fa96c33372f18c2c89b1
#
_entry.id   04bbfe8c6442fa96c33372f18c2c89b1
#
_cell.length_a   1.000
_cell.length_b   1.000
_cell.length_c   1.000
_cell.angle_alpha   90.00
_cell.angle_beta   90.00
_cell.angle_gamma   90.00
#
_symmetry.space_group_name_H-M   'P 1'
#
loop_
_entity.id
_entity.type
_entity.pdbx_description
1 polymer ?
#
loop_
_entity_poly.entity_id
_entity_poly.type
_entity_poly.pdbx_seq_one_letter_code
_entity_poly.pdbx_strand_id
1 'polypeptide(L)'
;IIALLVYTCTLAPTVTGEDSGELIGAAWTLGVPHPPGYPLWTLLAHAFTWLPFGNPAWRVNFFSAACGAGTVALLVLAALSLTRNRMAALAAALIFAFSRVFWEQALIAEVYTLNTLFITLLLLIGLRGFRAEAPSGLYAMALLAGLGTGVHNTLILLVPFWAILAWHQMS
;
A
#
# COMPACT_ATOMS: atom_id res chain seq x y z
N ILE A 1 -8.96 6.53 9.97
CA ILE A 1 -10.43 6.35 10.03
C ILE A 1 -11.11 7.18 8.93
N ILE A 2 -10.93 8.52 8.85
CA ILE A 2 -11.60 9.39 7.87
C ILE A 2 -11.42 8.88 6.43
N ALA A 3 -10.19 8.61 6.00
CA ALA A 3 -9.92 8.11 4.66
C ALA A 3 -10.66 6.80 4.36
N LEU A 4 -10.62 5.83 5.29
CA LEU A 4 -11.34 4.56 5.11
C LEU A 4 -12.86 4.76 4.97
N LEU A 5 -13.45 5.62 5.80
CA LEU A 5 -14.88 5.91 5.73
C LEU A 5 -15.24 6.53 4.37
N VAL A 6 -14.50 7.55 3.93
CA VAL A 6 -14.75 8.21 2.65
C VAL A 6 -14.57 7.23 1.49
N TYR A 7 -13.46 6.46 1.47
CA TYR A 7 -13.23 5.45 0.43
C TYR A 7 -14.34 4.41 0.40
N THR A 8 -14.78 3.90 1.55
CA THR A 8 -15.88 2.92 1.61
C THR A 8 -17.20 3.51 1.12
N CYS A 9 -17.51 4.78 1.46
CA CYS A 9 -18.74 5.44 1.02
C CYS A 9 -18.74 5.77 -0.49
N THR A 10 -17.57 5.92 -1.09
CA THR A 10 -17.40 6.24 -2.52
C THR A 10 -16.90 5.06 -3.34
N LEU A 11 -16.79 3.88 -2.73
CA LEU A 11 -16.25 2.66 -3.33
C LEU A 11 -17.05 2.24 -4.57
N ALA A 12 -16.34 1.80 -5.60
CA ALA A 12 -16.99 1.23 -6.77
C ALA A 12 -17.82 -0.01 -6.37
N PRO A 13 -19.13 -0.04 -6.72
CA PRO A 13 -20.02 -1.10 -6.25
C PRO A 13 -19.80 -2.45 -6.95
N THR A 14 -19.08 -2.44 -8.06
CA THR A 14 -18.85 -3.60 -8.93
C THR A 14 -17.56 -3.44 -9.72
N VAL A 15 -17.36 -4.30 -10.72
CA VAL A 15 -16.25 -4.21 -11.69
C VAL A 15 -16.28 -2.84 -12.39
N THR A 16 -15.11 -2.25 -12.54
CA THR A 16 -14.89 -0.96 -13.23
C THR A 16 -14.00 -1.14 -14.47
N GLY A 17 -13.55 -0.04 -15.04
CA GLY A 17 -12.55 -0.04 -16.12
C GLY A 17 -11.15 -0.42 -15.64
N GLU A 18 -10.16 -0.20 -16.47
CA GLU A 18 -8.76 -0.59 -16.29
C GLU A 18 -8.62 -2.10 -16.08
N ASP A 19 -7.72 -2.55 -15.24
CA ASP A 19 -7.43 -3.97 -15.00
C ASP A 19 -8.34 -4.59 -13.92
N SER A 20 -9.29 -3.80 -13.37
CA SER A 20 -10.15 -4.17 -12.24
C SER A 20 -10.87 -5.51 -12.44
N GLY A 21 -11.39 -5.76 -13.65
CA GLY A 21 -12.11 -7.01 -13.94
C GLY A 21 -11.21 -8.24 -13.89
N GLU A 22 -10.03 -8.15 -14.47
CA GLU A 22 -9.03 -9.23 -14.45
C GLU A 22 -8.51 -9.48 -13.04
N LEU A 23 -8.17 -8.41 -12.31
CA LEU A 23 -7.66 -8.49 -10.95
C LEU A 23 -8.70 -9.09 -9.98
N ILE A 24 -9.97 -8.72 -10.10
CA ILE A 24 -11.07 -9.33 -9.33
C ILE A 24 -11.21 -10.82 -9.66
N GLY A 25 -11.16 -11.18 -10.94
CA GLY A 25 -11.19 -12.57 -11.38
C GLY A 25 -10.02 -13.38 -10.83
N ALA A 26 -8.81 -12.84 -10.93
CA ALA A 26 -7.61 -13.47 -10.37
C ALA A 26 -7.69 -13.64 -8.85
N ALA A 27 -8.15 -12.62 -8.12
CA ALA A 27 -8.36 -12.70 -6.68
C ALA A 27 -9.42 -13.76 -6.32
N TRP A 28 -10.51 -13.85 -7.06
CA TRP A 28 -11.59 -14.82 -6.79
C TRP A 28 -11.15 -16.26 -7.00
N THR A 29 -10.41 -16.54 -8.07
CA THR A 29 -10.04 -17.90 -8.48
C THR A 29 -8.62 -18.31 -8.04
N LEU A 30 -7.85 -17.45 -7.36
CA LEU A 30 -6.40 -17.58 -7.16
C LEU A 30 -5.66 -17.78 -8.49
N GLY A 31 -6.12 -17.10 -9.54
CA GLY A 31 -5.50 -17.09 -10.85
C GLY A 31 -4.27 -16.17 -10.91
N VAL A 32 -3.63 -16.14 -12.07
CA VAL A 32 -2.48 -15.26 -12.34
C VAL A 32 -2.94 -14.18 -13.31
N PRO A 33 -2.98 -12.90 -12.90
CA PRO A 33 -3.30 -11.81 -13.82
C PRO A 33 -2.12 -11.54 -14.76
N HIS A 34 -2.29 -10.56 -15.67
CA HIS A 34 -1.25 -10.16 -16.61
C HIS A 34 0.14 -9.95 -15.95
N PRO A 35 1.25 -10.09 -16.69
CA PRO A 35 2.59 -9.89 -16.13
C PRO A 35 2.75 -8.54 -15.43
N PRO A 36 3.39 -8.51 -14.23
CA PRO A 36 4.21 -9.55 -13.61
C PRO A 36 3.45 -10.57 -12.72
N GLY A 37 2.12 -10.60 -12.71
CA GLY A 37 1.33 -11.63 -12.04
C GLY A 37 0.92 -11.32 -10.58
N TYR A 38 1.48 -10.33 -9.94
CA TYR A 38 1.12 -9.77 -8.62
C TYR A 38 0.80 -10.81 -7.52
N PRO A 39 1.64 -11.83 -7.27
CA PRO A 39 1.27 -12.99 -6.44
C PRO A 39 0.87 -12.60 -5.01
N LEU A 40 1.57 -11.68 -4.37
CA LEU A 40 1.22 -11.27 -3.02
C LEU A 40 -0.08 -10.47 -2.99
N TRP A 41 -0.31 -9.60 -3.98
CA TRP A 41 -1.57 -8.86 -4.11
C TRP A 41 -2.74 -9.84 -4.27
N THR A 42 -2.63 -10.81 -5.17
CA THR A 42 -3.68 -11.80 -5.45
C THR A 42 -4.04 -12.62 -4.20
N LEU A 43 -3.03 -13.07 -3.44
CA LEU A 43 -3.25 -13.82 -2.19
C LEU A 43 -3.97 -12.98 -1.12
N LEU A 44 -3.54 -11.73 -0.94
CA LEU A 44 -4.16 -10.85 0.05
C LEU A 44 -5.58 -10.42 -0.37
N ALA A 45 -5.77 -10.09 -1.64
CA ALA A 45 -7.09 -9.76 -2.19
C ALA A 45 -8.04 -10.96 -2.13
N HIS A 46 -7.55 -12.18 -2.35
CA HIS A 46 -8.34 -13.41 -2.19
C HIS A 46 -8.90 -13.54 -0.78
N ALA A 47 -8.13 -13.24 0.26
CA ALA A 47 -8.62 -13.28 1.64
C ALA A 47 -9.82 -12.35 1.86
N PHE A 48 -9.87 -11.22 1.16
CA PHE A 48 -11.00 -10.29 1.23
C PHE A 48 -12.26 -10.84 0.53
N THR A 49 -12.13 -11.78 -0.41
CA THR A 49 -13.29 -12.43 -1.04
C THR A 49 -14.13 -13.24 -0.05
N TRP A 50 -13.59 -13.58 1.13
CA TRP A 50 -14.29 -14.32 2.18
C TRP A 50 -15.14 -13.46 3.10
N LEU A 51 -15.11 -12.13 2.95
CA LEU A 51 -15.95 -11.24 3.73
C LEU A 51 -17.43 -11.59 3.55
N PRO A 52 -18.26 -11.57 4.63
CA PRO A 52 -19.65 -12.03 4.57
C PRO A 52 -20.65 -10.99 4.02
N PHE A 53 -20.16 -9.91 3.41
CA PHE A 53 -21.00 -8.80 2.91
C PHE A 53 -20.50 -8.31 1.55
N GLY A 54 -21.37 -7.67 0.79
CA GLY A 54 -21.08 -7.18 -0.56
C GLY A 54 -20.94 -8.31 -1.58
N ASN A 55 -20.79 -7.95 -2.85
CA ASN A 55 -20.45 -8.89 -3.92
C ASN A 55 -18.91 -9.06 -4.02
N PRO A 56 -18.41 -10.07 -4.76
CA PRO A 56 -16.97 -10.32 -4.87
C PRO A 56 -16.16 -9.10 -5.35
N ALA A 57 -16.68 -8.36 -6.33
CA ALA A 57 -16.01 -7.16 -6.84
C ALA A 57 -15.90 -6.08 -5.76
N TRP A 58 -16.98 -5.81 -5.04
CA TRP A 58 -16.97 -4.85 -3.93
C TRP A 58 -15.95 -5.22 -2.84
N ARG A 59 -15.81 -6.50 -2.51
CA ARG A 59 -14.87 -6.99 -1.49
C ARG A 59 -13.42 -6.76 -1.89
N VAL A 60 -13.09 -6.99 -3.16
CA VAL A 60 -11.75 -6.75 -3.71
C VAL A 60 -11.48 -5.25 -3.84
N ASN A 61 -12.47 -4.44 -4.25
CA ASN A 61 -12.37 -2.99 -4.21
C ASN A 61 -12.12 -2.48 -2.78
N PHE A 62 -12.82 -3.06 -1.79
CA PHE A 62 -12.62 -2.72 -0.38
C PHE A 62 -11.21 -3.05 0.13
N PHE A 63 -10.56 -4.09 -0.40
CA PHE A 63 -9.15 -4.35 -0.13
C PHE A 63 -8.26 -3.16 -0.53
N SER A 64 -8.48 -2.59 -1.74
CA SER A 64 -7.77 -1.39 -2.18
C SER A 64 -8.03 -0.19 -1.26
N ALA A 65 -9.28 0.02 -0.85
CA ALA A 65 -9.65 1.07 0.11
C ALA A 65 -8.95 0.90 1.48
N ALA A 66 -8.87 -0.33 1.98
CA ALA A 66 -8.20 -0.66 3.23
C ALA A 66 -6.68 -0.40 3.14
N CYS A 67 -6.04 -0.82 2.05
CA CYS A 67 -4.63 -0.54 1.78
C CYS A 67 -4.37 0.96 1.64
N GLY A 68 -5.23 1.68 0.92
CA GLY A 68 -5.15 3.13 0.78
C GLY A 68 -5.26 3.85 2.12
N ALA A 69 -6.22 3.47 2.96
CA ALA A 69 -6.37 4.04 4.30
C ALA A 69 -5.17 3.71 5.22
N GLY A 70 -4.61 2.50 5.11
CA GLY A 70 -3.38 2.10 5.76
C GLY A 70 -2.19 2.96 5.34
N THR A 71 -2.06 3.22 4.03
CA THR A 71 -1.05 4.14 3.48
C THR A 71 -1.15 5.53 4.11
N VAL A 72 -2.36 6.10 4.18
CA VAL A 72 -2.60 7.42 4.78
C VAL A 72 -2.19 7.43 6.26
N ALA A 73 -2.50 6.39 7.01
CA ALA A 73 -2.11 6.27 8.41
C ALA A 73 -0.59 6.21 8.58
N LEU A 74 0.11 5.41 7.76
CA LEU A 74 1.57 5.33 7.78
C LEU A 74 2.21 6.65 7.33
N LEU A 75 1.62 7.35 6.37
CA LEU A 75 2.09 8.64 5.90
C LEU A 75 2.02 9.71 7.00
N VAL A 76 0.93 9.71 7.81
CA VAL A 76 0.87 10.57 9.02
C VAL A 76 2.05 10.28 9.95
N LEU A 77 2.35 9.01 10.22
CA LEU A 77 3.44 8.63 11.10
C LEU A 77 4.81 9.01 10.53
N ALA A 78 5.01 8.84 9.22
CA ALA A 78 6.25 9.22 8.54
C ALA A 78 6.44 10.75 8.56
N ALA A 79 5.40 11.51 8.18
CA ALA A 79 5.43 12.98 8.19
C ALA A 79 5.63 13.52 9.61
N LEU A 80 4.97 12.93 10.61
CA LEU A 80 5.14 13.32 12.02
C LEU A 80 6.58 13.06 12.49
N SER A 81 7.21 11.97 12.06
CA SER A 81 8.60 11.69 12.39
C SER A 81 9.57 12.72 11.81
N LEU A 82 9.25 13.33 10.68
CA LEU A 82 10.09 14.33 10.02
C LEU A 82 9.82 15.74 10.56
N THR A 83 8.56 16.14 10.65
CA THR A 83 8.17 17.54 10.93
C THR A 83 7.97 17.82 12.42
N ARG A 84 7.70 16.77 13.25
CA ARG A 84 7.27 16.89 14.65
C ARG A 84 6.03 17.77 14.85
N ASN A 85 5.30 18.06 13.77
CA ASN A 85 4.10 18.90 13.78
C ASN A 85 2.89 18.05 13.36
N ARG A 86 1.96 17.83 14.30
CA ARG A 86 0.78 16.98 14.07
C ARG A 86 -0.14 17.54 12.99
N MET A 87 -0.33 18.87 12.97
CA MET A 87 -1.22 19.49 11.98
C MET A 87 -0.65 19.42 10.57
N ALA A 88 0.66 19.67 10.42
CA ALA A 88 1.33 19.53 9.13
C ALA A 88 1.32 18.09 8.63
N ALA A 89 1.55 17.10 9.51
CA ALA A 89 1.52 15.70 9.17
C ALA A 89 0.12 15.25 8.72
N LEU A 90 -0.93 15.66 9.44
CA LEU A 90 -2.32 15.37 9.08
C LEU A 90 -2.72 16.05 7.77
N ALA A 91 -2.38 17.33 7.59
CA ALA A 91 -2.68 18.05 6.36
C ALA A 91 -2.03 17.39 5.14
N ALA A 92 -0.74 17.07 5.22
CA ALA A 92 -0.02 16.39 4.14
C ALA A 92 -0.65 15.04 3.77
N ALA A 93 -0.97 14.23 4.78
CA ALA A 93 -1.59 12.93 4.57
C ALA A 93 -3.01 13.03 4.00
N LEU A 94 -3.80 14.02 4.40
CA LEU A 94 -5.14 14.24 3.85
C LEU A 94 -5.10 14.79 2.42
N ILE A 95 -4.17 15.70 2.11
CA ILE A 95 -3.94 16.17 0.74
C ILE A 95 -3.58 14.98 -0.16
N PHE A 96 -2.70 14.09 0.30
CA PHE A 96 -2.36 12.88 -0.44
C PHE A 96 -3.57 11.95 -0.58
N ALA A 97 -4.29 11.66 0.51
CA ALA A 97 -5.44 10.77 0.54
C ALA A 97 -6.53 11.15 -0.47
N PHE A 98 -6.78 12.45 -0.61
CA PHE A 98 -7.82 13.00 -1.46
C PHE A 98 -7.27 13.62 -2.76
N SER A 99 -5.99 13.38 -3.08
CA SER A 99 -5.48 13.64 -4.41
C SER A 99 -6.25 12.75 -5.42
N ARG A 100 -6.61 13.31 -6.56
CA ARG A 100 -7.46 12.63 -7.54
C ARG A 100 -6.93 11.24 -7.88
N VAL A 101 -5.66 11.14 -8.25
CA VAL A 101 -5.05 9.88 -8.68
C VAL A 101 -5.08 8.83 -7.59
N PHE A 102 -4.68 9.16 -6.35
CA PHE A 102 -4.65 8.18 -5.27
C PHE A 102 -6.04 7.76 -4.83
N TRP A 103 -6.99 8.69 -4.79
CA TRP A 103 -8.37 8.39 -4.43
C TRP A 103 -9.02 7.46 -5.45
N GLU A 104 -8.90 7.75 -6.75
CA GLU A 104 -9.40 6.88 -7.83
C GLU A 104 -8.88 5.44 -7.66
N GLN A 105 -7.59 5.27 -7.42
CA GLN A 105 -6.96 3.95 -7.20
C GLN A 105 -7.39 3.26 -5.89
N ALA A 106 -7.87 4.01 -4.91
CA ALA A 106 -8.38 3.45 -3.67
C ALA A 106 -9.84 2.94 -3.77
N LEU A 107 -10.55 3.28 -4.85
CA LEU A 107 -11.96 2.93 -5.04
C LEU A 107 -12.19 1.67 -5.88
N ILE A 108 -11.19 1.18 -6.55
CA ILE A 108 -11.25 0.07 -7.52
C ILE A 108 -10.21 -1.01 -7.18
N ALA A 109 -10.39 -2.20 -7.72
CA ALA A 109 -9.44 -3.30 -7.57
C ALA A 109 -8.19 -3.01 -8.41
N GLU A 110 -7.15 -2.48 -7.73
CA GLU A 110 -5.87 -2.13 -8.32
C GLU A 110 -4.72 -2.44 -7.38
N VAL A 111 -3.55 -2.69 -7.95
CA VAL A 111 -2.34 -3.06 -7.20
C VAL A 111 -1.67 -1.87 -6.51
N TYR A 112 -1.96 -0.65 -6.94
CA TYR A 112 -1.22 0.56 -6.58
C TYR A 112 -1.37 0.96 -5.13
N THR A 113 -2.52 0.75 -4.50
CA THR A 113 -2.72 1.09 -3.08
C THR A 113 -1.93 0.18 -2.16
N LEU A 114 -1.86 -1.13 -2.45
CA LEU A 114 -1.01 -2.05 -1.70
C LEU A 114 0.47 -1.72 -1.94
N ASN A 115 0.87 -1.43 -3.18
CA ASN A 115 2.23 -1.01 -3.51
C ASN A 115 2.64 0.24 -2.71
N THR A 116 1.77 1.26 -2.66
CA THR A 116 2.03 2.50 -1.92
C THR A 116 2.07 2.25 -0.40
N LEU A 117 1.26 1.30 0.10
CA LEU A 117 1.33 0.86 1.49
C LEU A 117 2.71 0.29 1.83
N PHE A 118 3.25 -0.61 0.97
CA PHE A 118 4.60 -1.15 1.12
C PHE A 118 5.67 -0.07 1.05
N ILE A 119 5.59 0.83 0.07
CA ILE A 119 6.53 1.97 -0.07
C ILE A 119 6.54 2.81 1.20
N THR A 120 5.36 3.18 1.70
CA THR A 120 5.24 4.05 2.89
C THR A 120 5.70 3.35 4.17
N LEU A 121 5.42 2.04 4.29
CA LEU A 121 5.91 1.23 5.41
C LEU A 121 7.43 1.12 5.41
N LEU A 122 8.03 0.83 4.26
CA LEU A 122 9.49 0.77 4.08
C LEU A 122 10.15 2.12 4.38
N LEU A 123 9.55 3.21 3.89
CA LEU A 123 10.01 4.57 4.21
C LEU A 123 9.97 4.83 5.73
N LEU A 124 8.87 4.48 6.40
CA LEU A 124 8.73 4.69 7.84
C LEU A 124 9.75 3.88 8.65
N ILE A 125 9.97 2.60 8.29
CA ILE A 125 10.97 1.75 8.94
C ILE A 125 12.36 2.31 8.69
N GLY A 126 12.68 2.71 7.47
CA GLY A 126 13.95 3.33 7.11
C GLY A 126 14.23 4.60 7.92
N LEU A 127 13.25 5.51 8.02
CA LEU A 127 13.37 6.73 8.81
C LEU A 127 13.57 6.47 10.31
N ARG A 128 12.95 5.42 10.84
CA ARG A 128 13.12 5.03 12.26
C ARG A 128 14.44 4.31 12.49
N GLY A 129 14.81 3.40 11.58
CA GLY A 129 16.09 2.67 11.65
C GLY A 129 17.29 3.59 11.56
N PHE A 130 17.23 4.60 10.70
CA PHE A 130 18.25 5.64 10.57
C PHE A 130 18.50 6.40 11.89
N ARG A 131 17.46 6.56 12.73
CA ARG A 131 17.58 7.24 14.02
C ARG A 131 17.98 6.33 15.16
N ALA A 132 17.67 5.04 15.07
CA ALA A 132 17.85 4.09 16.16
C ALA A 132 19.16 3.30 16.09
N GLU A 133 19.90 3.42 14.96
CA GLU A 133 21.12 2.64 14.67
C GLU A 133 20.93 1.12 14.91
N ALA A 134 19.70 0.61 14.68
CA ALA A 134 19.33 -0.76 15.01
C ALA A 134 19.34 -1.67 13.76
N PRO A 135 20.20 -2.71 13.72
CA PRO A 135 20.28 -3.64 12.58
C PRO A 135 18.97 -4.38 12.28
N SER A 136 18.10 -4.55 13.26
CA SER A 136 16.80 -5.21 13.10
C SER A 136 15.90 -4.52 12.07
N GLY A 137 16.04 -3.21 11.88
CA GLY A 137 15.35 -2.46 10.83
C GLY A 137 15.71 -2.90 9.43
N LEU A 138 16.98 -3.24 9.18
CA LEU A 138 17.45 -3.72 7.88
C LEU A 138 16.84 -5.07 7.50
N TYR A 139 16.74 -6.00 8.45
CA TYR A 139 16.11 -7.31 8.18
C TYR A 139 14.62 -7.16 7.85
N ALA A 140 13.90 -6.31 8.59
CA ALA A 140 12.50 -6.01 8.30
C ALA A 140 12.32 -5.36 6.93
N MET A 141 13.20 -4.43 6.56
CA MET A 141 13.19 -3.79 5.24
C MET A 141 13.48 -4.80 4.13
N ALA A 142 14.48 -5.67 4.29
CA ALA A 142 14.82 -6.69 3.30
C ALA A 142 13.64 -7.67 3.08
N LEU A 143 13.00 -8.12 4.16
CA LEU A 143 11.82 -8.99 4.09
C LEU A 143 10.66 -8.29 3.36
N LEU A 144 10.32 -7.07 3.76
CA LEU A 144 9.23 -6.31 3.14
C LEU A 144 9.53 -5.93 1.70
N ALA A 145 10.79 -5.61 1.37
CA ALA A 145 11.20 -5.36 -0.01
C ALA A 145 11.02 -6.61 -0.87
N GLY A 146 11.45 -7.79 -0.38
CA GLY A 146 11.25 -9.05 -1.08
C GLY A 146 9.77 -9.39 -1.28
N LEU A 147 8.94 -9.26 -0.23
CA LEU A 147 7.49 -9.45 -0.34
C LEU A 147 6.85 -8.44 -1.31
N GLY A 148 7.30 -7.20 -1.27
CA GLY A 148 6.79 -6.12 -2.10
C GLY A 148 7.02 -6.31 -3.60
N THR A 149 8.07 -7.04 -4.00
CA THR A 149 8.24 -7.42 -5.43
C THR A 149 7.10 -8.31 -5.93
N GLY A 150 6.45 -9.05 -5.04
CA GLY A 150 5.23 -9.81 -5.34
C GLY A 150 3.96 -8.94 -5.38
N VAL A 151 4.06 -7.65 -5.07
CA VAL A 151 2.99 -6.66 -5.24
C VAL A 151 3.16 -5.91 -6.55
N HIS A 152 4.31 -5.26 -6.74
CA HIS A 152 4.58 -4.49 -7.96
C HIS A 152 6.08 -4.20 -8.14
N ASN A 153 6.56 -4.27 -9.38
CA ASN A 153 7.99 -4.12 -9.72
C ASN A 153 8.54 -2.70 -9.44
N THR A 154 7.70 -1.68 -9.32
CA THR A 154 8.14 -0.31 -9.01
C THR A 154 8.86 -0.18 -7.68
N LEU A 155 8.69 -1.14 -6.75
CA LEU A 155 9.47 -1.16 -5.51
C LEU A 155 10.99 -1.22 -5.72
N ILE A 156 11.46 -1.73 -6.86
CA ILE A 156 12.88 -1.74 -7.20
C ILE A 156 13.48 -0.33 -7.27
N LEU A 157 12.67 0.69 -7.55
CA LEU A 157 13.10 2.09 -7.57
C LEU A 157 13.53 2.61 -6.20
N LEU A 158 13.20 1.91 -5.11
CA LEU A 158 13.66 2.24 -3.76
C LEU A 158 15.04 1.65 -3.42
N VAL A 159 15.61 0.81 -4.28
CA VAL A 159 16.93 0.18 -4.04
C VAL A 159 18.03 1.20 -3.74
N PRO A 160 18.17 2.34 -4.45
CA PRO A 160 19.17 3.35 -4.11
C PRO A 160 18.99 3.93 -2.71
N PHE A 161 17.74 4.17 -2.29
CA PHE A 161 17.43 4.65 -0.95
C PHE A 161 17.83 3.63 0.12
N TRP A 162 17.54 2.34 -0.10
CA TRP A 162 17.94 1.28 0.83
C TRP A 162 19.45 1.09 0.90
N ALA A 163 20.14 1.20 -0.24
CA ALA A 163 21.60 1.12 -0.29
C ALA A 163 22.26 2.23 0.54
N ILE A 164 21.75 3.46 0.47
CA ILE A 164 22.24 4.60 1.27
C ILE A 164 21.98 4.34 2.77
N LEU A 165 20.80 3.86 3.13
CA LEU A 165 20.47 3.54 4.53
C LEU A 165 21.37 2.42 5.08
N ALA A 166 21.54 1.34 4.32
CA ALA A 166 22.41 0.23 4.72
C ALA A 166 23.87 0.67 4.90
N TRP A 167 24.36 1.48 3.96
CA TRP A 167 25.72 2.05 4.06
C TRP A 167 25.89 2.86 5.36
N HIS A 168 24.95 3.75 5.64
CA HIS A 168 25.02 4.59 6.84
C HIS A 168 24.97 3.78 8.15
N GLN A 169 24.31 2.62 8.18
CA GLN A 169 24.24 1.79 9.37
C GLN A 169 25.47 0.87 9.57
N MET A 170 26.26 0.68 8.51
CA MET A 170 27.49 -0.13 8.56
C MET A 170 28.76 0.71 8.77
N SER A 171 28.70 2.02 8.58
CA SER A 171 29.80 2.98 8.78
C SER A 171 29.79 3.54 10.19
#